data_3ed2d2bcd13c052258ada472ffe9ddca
#
_entry.id   3ed2d2bcd13c052258ada472ffe9ddca
#
_cell.length_a   1.000
_cell.length_b   1.000
_cell.length_c   1.000
_cell.angle_alpha   90.00
_cell.angle_beta   90.00
_cell.angle_gamma   90.00
#
_symmetry.space_group_name_H-M   'P 1'
#
loop_
_entity.id
_entity.type
_entity.pdbx_description
1 polymer ?
#
loop_
_entity_poly.entity_id
_entity_poly.type
_entity_poly.pdbx_seq_one_letter_code
_entity_poly.pdbx_strand_id
1 'polypeptide(L)'
;MRIQLTRKLSYLFIIAALGTCGLVACNDDSYTKPTDKSDTTSMKTAGTTDSTMKDTAAVAAKPAKKKRVASIVISPAGTDAITKDKEGVYNRAEIMPEYPGGQNALSSYINDHLDYSQAAIDDNTTGTLRVSFVVDKNGKVMDVHLIGDKKVGDGLDDQAIKVIGSLPDWAPGKVKGKNVSTRLQLPITFELGS
;
A
#
# COMPACT_ATOMS: atom_id res chain seq x y z
N MET A 1 8.75 -52.45 -8.71
CA MET A 1 7.42 -53.05 -8.86
C MET A 1 6.56 -52.60 -7.70
N ARG A 2 5.74 -51.65 -7.91
CA ARG A 2 4.40 -51.38 -7.36
C ARG A 2 3.99 -49.97 -7.67
N ILE A 3 3.09 -49.87 -8.56
CA ILE A 3 2.30 -48.76 -9.04
C ILE A 3 1.20 -48.48 -8.04
N GLN A 4 1.00 -47.21 -7.64
CA GLN A 4 -0.25 -46.72 -7.09
C GLN A 4 -0.47 -45.37 -7.75
N LEU A 5 -1.21 -45.25 -8.70
CA LEU A 5 -2.62 -45.21 -9.01
C LEU A 5 -3.38 -44.11 -8.28
N THR A 6 -3.55 -43.02 -8.98
CA THR A 6 -4.72 -42.17 -9.20
C THR A 6 -5.62 -41.80 -8.02
N ARG A 7 -5.90 -40.50 -7.92
CA ARG A 7 -7.26 -39.99 -7.73
C ARG A 7 -7.44 -38.64 -8.40
N LYS A 8 -7.98 -38.67 -9.59
CA LYS A 8 -8.71 -37.57 -10.20
C LYS A 8 -9.99 -37.38 -9.41
N LEU A 9 -10.21 -36.19 -8.86
CA LEU A 9 -11.54 -35.77 -8.44
C LEU A 9 -11.96 -34.59 -9.32
N SER A 10 -12.74 -34.94 -10.31
CA SER A 10 -13.56 -34.01 -11.10
C SER A 10 -14.60 -33.39 -10.18
N TYR A 11 -14.56 -32.09 -10.03
CA TYR A 11 -15.72 -31.34 -9.57
C TYR A 11 -16.36 -30.63 -10.74
N LEU A 12 -17.35 -31.29 -11.25
CA LEU A 12 -18.34 -30.74 -12.17
C LEU A 12 -19.36 -29.98 -11.31
N PHE A 13 -19.41 -28.69 -11.36
CA PHE A 13 -20.55 -27.94 -10.88
C PHE A 13 -21.27 -27.28 -12.05
N ILE A 14 -22.34 -27.95 -12.41
CA ILE A 14 -23.46 -27.40 -13.17
C ILE A 14 -24.26 -26.51 -12.23
N ILE A 15 -24.42 -25.25 -12.57
CA ILE A 15 -25.51 -24.43 -12.03
C ILE A 15 -26.23 -23.78 -13.21
N ALA A 16 -27.36 -24.35 -13.52
CA ALA A 16 -28.45 -23.70 -14.22
C ALA A 16 -29.46 -23.21 -13.20
N ALA A 17 -29.92 -21.98 -13.34
CA ALA A 17 -31.25 -21.48 -12.93
C ALA A 17 -31.31 -19.99 -13.21
N LEU A 18 -31.95 -19.59 -14.12
CA LEU A 18 -33.25 -18.99 -14.44
C LEU A 18 -33.98 -18.26 -13.31
N GLY A 19 -34.37 -17.06 -13.64
CA GLY A 19 -35.59 -16.41 -13.08
C GLY A 19 -35.22 -15.13 -12.31
N THR A 20 -35.76 -14.05 -12.49
CA THR A 20 -36.98 -13.44 -13.09
C THR A 20 -36.91 -11.94 -12.80
N CYS A 21 -37.24 -11.21 -13.80
CA CYS A 21 -37.92 -9.92 -13.87
C CYS A 21 -38.48 -9.33 -12.56
N GLY A 22 -38.16 -8.05 -12.31
CA GLY A 22 -38.82 -7.21 -11.31
C GLY A 22 -38.60 -5.76 -11.60
N LEU A 23 -39.43 -5.18 -12.47
CA LEU A 23 -39.61 -3.74 -12.68
C LEU A 23 -40.45 -3.16 -11.54
N VAL A 24 -39.97 -2.14 -10.86
CA VAL A 24 -40.77 -1.11 -10.18
C VAL A 24 -39.91 0.13 -10.17
N ALA A 25 -40.18 1.07 -11.01
CA ALA A 25 -41.05 2.24 -10.94
C ALA A 25 -40.54 3.32 -9.96
N CYS A 26 -40.12 4.40 -10.59
CA CYS A 26 -40.13 5.82 -10.25
C CYS A 26 -40.69 6.21 -8.86
N ASN A 27 -39.93 7.04 -8.18
CA ASN A 27 -40.52 8.18 -7.53
C ASN A 27 -39.57 9.39 -7.62
N ASP A 28 -40.05 10.37 -8.32
CA ASP A 28 -39.70 11.77 -8.38
C ASP A 28 -40.13 12.42 -7.08
N ASP A 29 -39.28 13.16 -6.43
CA ASP A 29 -39.72 14.27 -5.60
C ASP A 29 -38.61 15.27 -5.42
N SER A 30 -38.60 16.23 -6.30
CA SER A 30 -38.78 17.68 -6.04
C SER A 30 -38.07 18.22 -4.81
N TYR A 31 -36.90 18.72 -5.12
CA TYR A 31 -36.23 19.73 -4.41
C TYR A 31 -36.90 21.09 -4.52
N THR A 32 -37.02 21.77 -3.47
CA THR A 32 -37.23 23.21 -3.41
C THR A 32 -36.12 23.90 -2.63
N LYS A 33 -35.38 24.72 -3.35
CA LYS A 33 -34.51 25.78 -2.86
C LYS A 33 -35.36 26.90 -2.30
N PRO A 34 -34.96 27.57 -1.23
CA PRO A 34 -35.26 28.98 -1.03
C PRO A 34 -34.01 29.82 -1.08
N THR A 35 -34.09 30.78 -1.93
CA THR A 35 -33.31 32.01 -2.01
C THR A 35 -33.72 33.01 -0.93
N ASP A 36 -32.68 33.70 -0.42
CA ASP A 36 -32.63 35.16 -0.25
C ASP A 36 -33.26 35.79 0.99
N LYS A 37 -32.50 36.52 1.72
CA LYS A 37 -32.41 37.96 1.88
C LYS A 37 -31.63 38.36 3.14
N SER A 38 -30.63 39.16 2.82
CA SER A 38 -30.06 40.26 3.59
C SER A 38 -30.95 40.81 4.70
N ASP A 39 -30.32 41.08 5.86
CA ASP A 39 -30.36 42.45 6.38
C ASP A 39 -29.23 42.73 7.38
N THR A 40 -28.69 43.87 7.18
CA THR A 40 -27.72 44.66 7.87
C THR A 40 -28.34 45.15 9.19
N THR A 41 -27.62 45.10 10.31
CA THR A 41 -27.62 46.24 11.24
C THR A 41 -26.47 46.13 12.24
N SER A 42 -25.68 47.16 12.23
CA SER A 42 -24.65 47.63 13.15
C SER A 42 -25.20 47.88 14.57
N MET A 43 -24.38 47.59 15.56
CA MET A 43 -24.12 48.48 16.74
C MET A 43 -23.18 47.79 17.73
N LYS A 44 -21.98 48.22 17.77
CA LYS A 44 -21.21 48.98 18.71
C LYS A 44 -21.74 49.01 20.16
N THR A 45 -20.95 48.44 21.08
CA THR A 45 -20.64 49.12 22.38
C THR A 45 -19.49 48.38 23.10
N ALA A 46 -18.61 49.19 23.61
CA ALA A 46 -17.39 48.90 24.38
C ALA A 46 -17.70 48.48 25.82
N GLY A 47 -16.74 47.85 26.45
CA GLY A 47 -16.66 47.65 27.91
C GLY A 47 -15.72 46.51 28.24
N THR A 48 -14.45 46.78 28.42
CA THR A 48 -13.65 46.95 29.64
C THR A 48 -13.45 45.65 30.45
N THR A 49 -12.18 45.23 30.47
CA THR A 49 -11.37 44.59 31.54
C THR A 49 -11.99 43.49 32.41
N ASP A 50 -11.39 42.31 32.39
CA ASP A 50 -10.63 41.88 33.57
C ASP A 50 -9.66 40.75 33.25
N SER A 51 -8.52 40.87 33.85
CA SER A 51 -7.39 39.95 33.79
C SER A 51 -7.68 38.72 34.64
N THR A 52 -7.51 37.55 34.11
CA THR A 52 -7.08 36.43 34.96
C THR A 52 -6.21 35.50 34.14
N MET A 53 -4.93 35.59 34.38
CA MET A 53 -3.95 34.57 34.07
C MET A 53 -4.41 33.24 34.67
N LYS A 54 -4.48 32.21 33.88
CA LYS A 54 -4.17 30.88 34.38
C LYS A 54 -3.72 29.94 33.28
N ASP A 55 -2.47 29.66 33.39
CA ASP A 55 -1.80 28.40 33.02
C ASP A 55 -2.09 27.83 31.64
N THR A 56 -1.39 28.36 30.68
CA THR A 56 -1.00 27.63 29.50
C THR A 56 0.08 26.63 29.92
N ALA A 57 -0.34 25.42 30.26
CA ALA A 57 0.56 24.29 30.29
C ALA A 57 1.09 24.16 28.85
N ALA A 58 2.29 24.66 28.64
CA ALA A 58 3.09 24.36 27.49
C ALA A 58 3.31 22.83 27.47
N VAL A 59 2.47 22.11 26.75
CA VAL A 59 2.79 20.76 26.31
C VAL A 59 4.03 20.95 25.45
N ALA A 60 5.19 20.70 26.05
CA ALA A 60 6.44 20.61 25.33
C ALA A 60 6.24 19.54 24.25
N ALA A 61 6.04 19.98 23.02
CA ALA A 61 6.04 19.10 21.87
C ALA A 61 7.42 18.45 21.82
N LYS A 62 7.49 17.17 22.23
CA LYS A 62 8.66 16.30 22.03
C LYS A 62 9.03 16.44 20.55
N PRO A 63 10.28 16.76 20.20
CA PRO A 63 10.66 16.93 18.81
C PRO A 63 10.28 15.66 18.06
N ALA A 64 9.41 15.79 17.07
CA ALA A 64 8.97 14.67 16.26
C ALA A 64 10.20 14.15 15.50
N LYS A 65 10.67 12.97 15.87
CA LYS A 65 11.74 12.27 15.14
C LYS A 65 11.25 12.05 13.72
N LYS A 66 12.02 12.55 12.74
CA LYS A 66 11.66 12.38 11.33
C LYS A 66 11.86 10.91 10.96
N LYS A 67 10.76 10.26 10.57
CA LYS A 67 10.82 8.93 9.95
C LYS A 67 11.57 9.02 8.61
N ARG A 68 12.42 8.06 8.33
CA ARG A 68 13.09 7.94 7.03
C ARG A 68 13.20 6.49 6.63
N VAL A 69 12.92 6.23 5.36
CA VAL A 69 13.34 4.99 4.71
C VAL A 69 14.67 5.29 4.00
N ALA A 70 15.75 4.73 4.51
CA ALA A 70 17.10 5.14 4.12
C ALA A 70 17.52 4.64 2.74
N SER A 71 17.03 3.49 2.31
CA SER A 71 17.46 2.92 1.02
C SER A 71 16.39 1.98 0.47
N ILE A 72 16.06 2.18 -0.80
CA ILE A 72 15.16 1.33 -1.57
C ILE A 72 15.88 0.99 -2.88
N VAL A 73 16.31 -0.26 -3.04
CA VAL A 73 16.93 -0.74 -4.28
C VAL A 73 16.21 -2.00 -4.72
N ILE A 74 15.44 -1.90 -5.80
CA ILE A 74 14.74 -3.04 -6.38
C ILE A 74 15.76 -4.01 -6.95
N SER A 75 15.64 -5.28 -6.60
CA SER A 75 16.48 -6.36 -7.10
C SER A 75 15.60 -7.49 -7.69
N PRO A 76 16.08 -8.21 -8.72
CA PRO A 76 15.44 -9.44 -9.15
C PRO A 76 15.53 -10.49 -8.02
N ALA A 77 14.57 -11.40 -7.96
CA ALA A 77 14.54 -12.45 -6.95
C ALA A 77 15.58 -13.56 -7.17
N GLY A 78 16.24 -13.57 -8.31
CA GLY A 78 17.19 -14.62 -8.69
C GLY A 78 18.52 -14.08 -9.18
N THR A 79 19.48 -14.99 -9.27
CA THR A 79 20.81 -14.79 -9.85
C THR A 79 20.74 -14.64 -11.38
N ASP A 80 21.84 -14.77 -12.08
CA ASP A 80 22.00 -14.37 -13.48
C ASP A 80 21.12 -15.12 -14.51
N ALA A 81 20.65 -16.32 -14.21
CA ALA A 81 19.81 -17.10 -15.12
C ALA A 81 18.32 -16.69 -15.02
N ILE A 82 17.70 -16.48 -16.17
CA ILE A 82 16.24 -16.30 -16.25
C ILE A 82 15.58 -17.67 -16.10
N THR A 83 14.94 -17.89 -14.95
CA THR A 83 14.20 -19.12 -14.65
C THR A 83 12.74 -18.79 -14.35
N LYS A 84 11.90 -19.81 -14.47
CA LYS A 84 10.48 -19.72 -14.25
C LYS A 84 10.08 -20.74 -13.20
N ASP A 85 9.29 -20.33 -12.21
CA ASP A 85 8.76 -21.24 -11.20
C ASP A 85 7.56 -22.06 -11.71
N LYS A 86 7.00 -22.89 -10.83
CA LYS A 86 5.85 -23.77 -11.15
C LYS A 86 4.57 -22.97 -11.42
N GLU A 87 4.45 -21.79 -10.83
CA GLU A 87 3.34 -20.86 -10.97
C GLU A 87 3.45 -20.04 -12.26
N GLY A 88 4.58 -20.10 -12.94
CA GLY A 88 4.80 -19.39 -14.19
C GLY A 88 5.41 -18.00 -14.00
N VAL A 89 5.87 -17.68 -12.80
CA VAL A 89 6.52 -16.42 -12.46
C VAL A 89 8.02 -16.52 -12.73
N TYR A 90 8.57 -15.51 -13.36
CA TYR A 90 10.00 -15.41 -13.64
C TYR A 90 10.74 -14.80 -12.44
N ASN A 91 11.89 -15.36 -12.11
CA ASN A 91 12.80 -14.79 -11.11
C ASN A 91 13.52 -13.54 -11.62
N ARG A 92 13.62 -13.38 -12.94
CA ARG A 92 14.23 -12.26 -13.65
C ARG A 92 13.62 -12.15 -15.05
N ALA A 93 13.59 -10.94 -15.60
CA ALA A 93 13.17 -10.69 -16.99
C ALA A 93 14.31 -10.02 -17.79
N GLU A 94 14.25 -10.08 -19.11
CA GLU A 94 15.19 -9.36 -19.99
C GLU A 94 15.02 -7.85 -19.85
N ILE A 95 13.77 -7.39 -19.77
CA ILE A 95 13.40 -6.03 -19.38
C ILE A 95 12.68 -6.17 -18.04
N MET A 96 13.26 -5.61 -16.99
CA MET A 96 12.70 -5.71 -15.64
C MET A 96 11.44 -4.85 -15.51
N PRO A 97 10.52 -5.22 -14.61
CA PRO A 97 9.41 -4.35 -14.26
C PRO A 97 9.89 -3.00 -13.74
N GLU A 98 9.18 -1.93 -14.10
CA GLU A 98 9.54 -0.58 -13.71
C GLU A 98 8.35 0.13 -13.06
N TYR A 99 8.62 0.81 -11.94
CA TYR A 99 7.62 1.64 -11.26
C TYR A 99 7.38 2.94 -12.04
N PRO A 100 6.14 3.44 -12.15
CA PRO A 100 5.87 4.73 -12.81
C PRO A 100 6.67 5.87 -12.16
N GLY A 101 7.52 6.53 -12.96
CA GLY A 101 8.44 7.55 -12.45
C GLY A 101 9.74 7.01 -11.86
N GLY A 102 9.99 5.69 -11.97
CA GLY A 102 11.25 5.05 -11.60
C GLY A 102 11.46 4.92 -10.09
N GLN A 103 12.69 4.61 -9.72
CA GLN A 103 13.04 4.26 -8.34
C GLN A 103 12.86 5.43 -7.35
N ASN A 104 13.11 6.67 -7.79
CA ASN A 104 12.94 7.83 -6.92
C ASN A 104 11.46 8.06 -6.56
N ALA A 105 10.56 7.89 -7.54
CA ALA A 105 9.13 7.99 -7.30
C ALA A 105 8.61 6.88 -6.37
N LEU A 106 9.12 5.65 -6.53
CA LEU A 106 8.83 4.56 -5.61
C LEU A 106 9.30 4.86 -4.18
N SER A 107 10.51 5.38 -4.05
CA SER A 107 11.06 5.78 -2.74
C SER A 107 10.22 6.84 -2.07
N SER A 108 9.79 7.86 -2.82
CA SER A 108 8.89 8.90 -2.31
C SER A 108 7.55 8.31 -1.90
N TYR A 109 6.93 7.48 -2.74
CA TYR A 109 5.66 6.83 -2.44
C TYR A 109 5.73 6.05 -1.13
N ILE A 110 6.75 5.21 -0.96
CA ILE A 110 6.91 4.40 0.25
C ILE A 110 7.13 5.29 1.48
N ASN A 111 7.95 6.34 1.38
CA ASN A 111 8.17 7.29 2.47
C ASN A 111 6.89 8.01 2.89
N ASP A 112 6.05 8.36 1.93
CA ASP A 112 4.82 9.11 2.17
C ASP A 112 3.70 8.24 2.77
N HIS A 113 3.67 6.94 2.43
CA HIS A 113 2.61 6.01 2.83
C HIS A 113 3.02 5.05 3.95
N LEU A 114 4.31 5.03 4.32
CA LEU A 114 4.78 4.20 5.41
C LEU A 114 4.54 4.92 6.75
N ASP A 115 3.68 4.35 7.57
CA ASP A 115 3.42 4.87 8.91
C ASP A 115 4.26 4.14 9.95
N TYR A 116 5.06 4.90 10.69
CA TYR A 116 5.68 4.40 11.90
C TYR A 116 4.66 4.37 13.03
N SER A 117 4.53 3.22 13.68
CA SER A 117 3.75 3.15 14.90
C SER A 117 4.39 4.00 16.01
N GLN A 118 3.59 4.46 16.97
CA GLN A 118 4.14 5.19 18.12
C GLN A 118 5.13 4.31 18.90
N ALA A 119 4.86 3.01 19.03
CA ALA A 119 5.75 2.06 19.66
C ALA A 119 7.12 2.03 18.97
N ALA A 120 7.16 1.93 17.64
CA ALA A 120 8.41 1.93 16.88
C ALA A 120 9.22 3.24 17.07
N ILE A 121 8.53 4.38 17.24
CA ILE A 121 9.17 5.68 17.51
C ILE A 121 9.74 5.71 18.93
N ASP A 122 8.98 5.25 19.91
CA ASP A 122 9.37 5.27 21.32
C ASP A 122 10.52 4.30 21.61
N ASP A 123 10.50 3.13 21.00
CA ASP A 123 11.54 2.09 21.13
C ASP A 123 12.75 2.35 20.23
N ASN A 124 12.72 3.38 19.40
CA ASN A 124 13.73 3.68 18.40
C ASN A 124 14.01 2.51 17.47
N THR A 125 12.97 1.81 17.05
CA THR A 125 13.09 0.63 16.22
C THR A 125 13.65 0.97 14.85
N THR A 126 14.75 0.33 14.50
CA THR A 126 15.44 0.45 13.22
C THR A 126 15.76 -0.93 12.68
N GLY A 127 15.91 -1.05 11.37
CA GLY A 127 16.26 -2.31 10.75
C GLY A 127 15.98 -2.36 9.27
N THR A 128 16.30 -3.49 8.65
CA THR A 128 16.03 -3.73 7.23
C THR A 128 15.16 -4.94 7.06
N LEU A 129 14.00 -4.74 6.42
CA LEU A 129 13.12 -5.79 5.94
C LEU A 129 13.41 -6.09 4.48
N ARG A 130 13.21 -7.35 4.09
CA ARG A 130 13.16 -7.74 2.69
C ARG A 130 11.75 -8.18 2.34
N VAL A 131 11.13 -7.44 1.43
CA VAL A 131 9.80 -7.77 0.91
C VAL A 131 9.95 -8.41 -0.46
N SER A 132 9.33 -9.57 -0.67
CA SER A 132 9.16 -10.18 -1.98
C SER A 132 7.77 -9.87 -2.50
N PHE A 133 7.66 -9.59 -3.77
CA PHE A 133 6.38 -9.43 -4.46
C PHE A 133 6.51 -9.77 -5.93
N VAL A 134 5.39 -9.98 -6.59
CA VAL A 134 5.32 -10.29 -8.01
C VAL A 134 4.63 -9.14 -8.72
N VAL A 135 5.24 -8.65 -9.80
CA VAL A 135 4.56 -7.78 -10.77
C VAL A 135 4.05 -8.68 -11.87
N ASP A 136 2.74 -8.74 -12.06
CA ASP A 136 2.11 -9.58 -13.07
C ASP A 136 2.28 -9.00 -14.49
N LYS A 137 1.82 -9.73 -15.49
CA LYS A 137 1.88 -9.32 -16.91
C LYS A 137 1.05 -8.07 -17.25
N ASN A 138 0.15 -7.65 -16.35
CA ASN A 138 -0.66 -6.45 -16.48
C ASN A 138 -0.07 -5.27 -15.69
N GLY A 139 1.01 -5.51 -14.93
CA GLY A 139 1.64 -4.51 -14.08
C GLY A 139 1.17 -4.52 -12.63
N LYS A 140 0.25 -5.38 -12.24
CA LYS A 140 -0.30 -5.41 -10.89
C LYS A 140 0.66 -6.09 -9.92
N VAL A 141 0.76 -5.52 -8.71
CA VAL A 141 1.51 -6.10 -7.61
C VAL A 141 0.67 -7.18 -6.91
N MET A 142 1.27 -8.34 -6.69
CA MET A 142 0.64 -9.49 -6.04
C MET A 142 1.68 -10.32 -5.28
N ASP A 143 1.23 -11.29 -4.48
CA ASP A 143 2.09 -12.20 -3.71
C ASP A 143 3.13 -11.47 -2.84
N VAL A 144 2.66 -10.47 -2.08
CA VAL A 144 3.52 -9.65 -1.20
C VAL A 144 3.76 -10.37 0.11
N HIS A 145 5.02 -10.66 0.41
CA HIS A 145 5.41 -11.30 1.66
C HIS A 145 6.84 -10.94 2.08
N LEU A 146 7.15 -11.12 3.35
CA LEU A 146 8.50 -10.92 3.85
C LEU A 146 9.40 -12.11 3.52
N ILE A 147 10.68 -11.82 3.26
CA ILE A 147 11.71 -12.85 3.07
C ILE A 147 12.64 -12.86 4.27
N GLY A 148 12.89 -14.06 4.79
CA GLY A 148 13.81 -14.30 5.90
C GLY A 148 13.13 -14.23 7.25
N ASP A 149 13.89 -14.65 8.29
CA ASP A 149 13.38 -14.80 9.65
C ASP A 149 13.44 -13.50 10.47
N LYS A 150 14.06 -12.45 9.92
CA LYS A 150 14.21 -11.17 10.61
C LYS A 150 12.96 -10.34 10.45
N LYS A 151 12.30 -10.10 11.58
CA LYS A 151 11.25 -9.08 11.72
C LYS A 151 11.87 -7.85 12.37
N VAL A 152 11.41 -6.68 11.95
CA VAL A 152 11.79 -5.43 12.60
C VAL A 152 10.92 -5.21 13.83
N GLY A 153 9.66 -5.64 13.77
CA GLY A 153 8.73 -5.54 14.89
C GLY A 153 7.94 -4.24 14.91
N ASP A 154 7.23 -4.01 16.03
CA ASP A 154 6.45 -2.81 16.31
C ASP A 154 5.45 -2.43 15.21
N GLY A 155 4.95 -3.45 14.47
CA GLY A 155 4.00 -3.28 13.38
C GLY A 155 4.60 -2.78 12.06
N LEU A 156 5.92 -2.55 11.98
CA LEU A 156 6.60 -2.09 10.76
C LEU A 156 6.58 -3.15 9.66
N ASP A 157 6.60 -4.42 10.05
CA ASP A 157 6.49 -5.57 9.14
C ASP A 157 5.17 -5.55 8.35
N ASP A 158 4.05 -5.38 9.05
CA ASP A 158 2.72 -5.34 8.46
C ASP A 158 2.51 -4.07 7.63
N GLN A 159 3.05 -2.95 8.09
CA GLN A 159 3.01 -1.69 7.34
C GLN A 159 3.76 -1.81 6.01
N ALA A 160 4.94 -2.43 5.99
CA ALA A 160 5.70 -2.67 4.76
C ALA A 160 4.88 -3.50 3.75
N ILE A 161 4.27 -4.61 4.19
CA ILE A 161 3.42 -5.46 3.34
C ILE A 161 2.24 -4.65 2.79
N LYS A 162 1.58 -3.87 3.64
CA LYS A 162 0.42 -3.05 3.25
C LYS A 162 0.79 -2.00 2.21
N VAL A 163 1.87 -1.26 2.43
CA VAL A 163 2.33 -0.21 1.50
C VAL A 163 2.72 -0.80 0.15
N ILE A 164 3.49 -1.91 0.14
CA ILE A 164 3.87 -2.58 -1.11
C ILE A 164 2.65 -3.15 -1.83
N GLY A 165 1.69 -3.72 -1.11
CA GLY A 165 0.44 -4.24 -1.69
C GLY A 165 -0.48 -3.15 -2.27
N SER A 166 -0.30 -1.89 -1.87
CA SER A 166 -1.07 -0.74 -2.37
C SER A 166 -0.39 0.04 -3.49
N LEU A 167 0.75 -0.43 -3.98
CA LEU A 167 1.46 0.23 -5.08
C LEU A 167 0.60 0.28 -6.35
N PRO A 168 0.66 1.37 -7.11
CA PRO A 168 -0.01 1.47 -8.41
C PRO A 168 0.56 0.48 -9.43
N ASP A 169 -0.11 0.38 -10.57
CA ASP A 169 0.30 -0.52 -11.65
C ASP A 169 1.68 -0.13 -12.20
N TRP A 170 2.52 -1.14 -12.45
CA TRP A 170 3.88 -1.04 -12.95
C TRP A 170 3.94 -1.28 -14.46
N ALA A 171 5.00 -0.86 -15.11
CA ALA A 171 5.37 -1.43 -16.40
C ALA A 171 5.81 -2.88 -16.19
N PRO A 172 5.16 -3.89 -16.83
CA PRO A 172 5.48 -5.29 -16.61
C PRO A 172 6.83 -5.70 -17.20
N GLY A 173 7.46 -6.72 -16.61
CA GLY A 173 8.68 -7.31 -17.15
C GLY A 173 8.44 -7.97 -18.49
N LYS A 174 9.49 -8.07 -19.31
CA LYS A 174 9.42 -8.73 -20.63
C LYS A 174 10.49 -9.78 -20.81
N VAL A 175 10.10 -10.89 -21.42
CA VAL A 175 10.99 -11.96 -21.90
C VAL A 175 10.60 -12.28 -23.33
N LYS A 176 11.56 -12.24 -24.27
CA LYS A 176 11.33 -12.41 -25.72
C LYS A 176 10.22 -11.49 -26.24
N GLY A 177 10.19 -10.25 -25.77
CA GLY A 177 9.23 -9.23 -26.16
C GLY A 177 7.81 -9.40 -25.61
N LYS A 178 7.54 -10.43 -24.80
CA LYS A 178 6.22 -10.69 -24.19
C LYS A 178 6.21 -10.27 -22.74
N ASN A 179 5.12 -9.67 -22.30
CA ASN A 179 4.91 -9.36 -20.88
C ASN A 179 4.85 -10.63 -20.05
N VAL A 180 5.57 -10.65 -18.94
CA VAL A 180 5.66 -11.78 -18.03
C VAL A 180 5.49 -11.34 -16.58
N SER A 181 4.98 -12.24 -15.75
CA SER A 181 4.98 -12.05 -14.30
C SER A 181 6.40 -12.23 -13.80
N THR A 182 6.89 -11.26 -13.02
CA THR A 182 8.27 -11.25 -12.54
C THR A 182 8.31 -11.02 -11.04
N ARG A 183 9.05 -11.85 -10.30
CA ARG A 183 9.27 -11.72 -8.86
C ARG A 183 10.38 -10.74 -8.58
N LEU A 184 10.11 -9.79 -7.70
CA LEU A 184 11.04 -8.76 -7.25
C LEU A 184 11.28 -8.87 -5.75
N GLN A 185 12.40 -8.32 -5.32
CA GLN A 185 12.75 -8.16 -3.92
C GLN A 185 13.09 -6.70 -3.64
N LEU A 186 12.58 -6.20 -2.54
CA LEU A 186 12.77 -4.82 -2.11
C LEU A 186 13.27 -4.81 -0.67
N PRO A 187 14.54 -4.47 -0.43
CA PRO A 187 14.98 -4.14 0.91
C PRO A 187 14.48 -2.76 1.31
N ILE A 188 13.83 -2.68 2.46
CA ILE A 188 13.33 -1.44 3.07
C ILE A 188 14.09 -1.25 4.37
N THR A 189 14.89 -0.20 4.45
CA THR A 189 15.64 0.13 5.66
C THR A 189 14.92 1.24 6.42
N PHE A 190 14.56 0.96 7.65
CA PHE A 190 13.90 1.86 8.57
C PHE A 190 14.92 2.59 9.41
N GLU A 191 14.88 3.91 9.39
CA GLU A 191 15.73 4.78 10.20
C GLU A 191 14.91 5.90 10.84
N LEU A 192 15.28 6.28 12.05
CA LEU A 192 14.76 7.45 12.72
C LEU A 192 15.81 8.54 12.64
N GLY A 193 15.46 9.64 11.99
CA GLY A 193 16.32 10.82 11.92
C GLY A 193 16.46 11.47 13.32
N SER A 194 17.67 11.84 13.68
CA SER A 194 18.00 12.68 14.82
C SER A 194 17.62 14.13 14.57
#